data_c7e238c5f660627bcb81ac4289ce04de
#
_entry.id   c7e238c5f660627bcb81ac4289ce04de
#
_cell.length_a   1.000
_cell.length_b   1.000
_cell.length_c   1.000
_cell.angle_alpha   90.00
_cell.angle_beta   90.00
_cell.angle_gamma   90.00
#
_symmetry.space_group_name_H-M   'P 1'
#
loop_
_entity.id
_entity.type
_entity.pdbx_description
1 polymer ?
#
loop_
_entity_poly.entity_id
_entity_poly.type
_entity_poly.pdbx_seq_one_letter_code
_entity_poly.pdbx_strand_id
1 'polypeptide(L)'
;MKKCLFLTVALTLSVFSLFTTSCDNNDEPNVSKPVATLAEVGEENSKTATAGKDMHLEGNLEAEGLIARIDVAVTSADGLTSVVAKSWTDGKYIGVRNTTFHEHIDISSETAAGEYVLTFTVTDKAGQSSVFKSSLKITTPVEGSPEITITETGESNSKTAVAGGEMHLEAEISAPNKIAEIEVELHNTAADYEKEFKYTGKYLGETSAHFHEHLAVPADAPAGKYHLHFTVTDAEGNSTTEEVEGIQITK
;
A
#
# COMPACT_ATOMS: atom_id res chain seq x y z
N MET A 1 19.66 58.13 55.08
CA MET A 1 18.36 58.26 54.40
C MET A 1 18.65 58.94 53.06
N LYS A 2 18.78 58.17 52.01
CA LYS A 2 18.95 58.64 50.61
C LYS A 2 17.75 58.20 49.80
N LYS A 3 16.95 59.13 49.34
CA LYS A 3 15.79 58.91 48.47
C LYS A 3 16.27 58.66 47.05
N CYS A 4 15.98 57.55 46.48
CA CYS A 4 16.19 57.29 45.07
C CYS A 4 14.92 57.68 44.26
N LEU A 5 15.13 58.65 43.34
CA LEU A 5 14.11 59.19 42.45
C LEU A 5 14.07 58.30 41.17
N PHE A 6 13.00 57.62 40.95
CA PHE A 6 12.78 56.87 39.69
C PHE A 6 12.18 57.82 38.64
N LEU A 7 12.94 58.02 37.58
CA LEU A 7 12.52 58.79 36.41
C LEU A 7 11.87 57.83 35.42
N THR A 8 10.56 57.89 35.25
CA THR A 8 9.84 57.17 34.26
C THR A 8 9.85 57.89 32.92
N VAL A 9 10.59 57.40 31.96
CA VAL A 9 10.56 57.89 30.56
C VAL A 9 9.43 57.11 29.85
N ALA A 10 8.37 57.84 29.51
CA ALA A 10 7.30 57.32 28.64
C ALA A 10 7.74 57.45 27.17
N LEU A 11 8.03 56.32 26.53
CA LEU A 11 8.32 56.24 25.09
C LEU A 11 6.99 56.01 24.34
N THR A 12 6.46 57.06 23.74
CA THR A 12 5.29 56.96 22.85
C THR A 12 5.72 56.42 21.50
N LEU A 13 5.39 55.14 21.23
CA LEU A 13 5.60 54.51 19.93
C LEU A 13 4.45 54.87 18.99
N SER A 14 4.71 55.76 18.05
CA SER A 14 3.77 56.10 16.95
C SER A 14 3.76 54.96 15.97
N VAL A 15 2.69 54.15 15.96
CA VAL A 15 2.45 53.16 14.92
C VAL A 15 1.95 53.86 13.66
N PHE A 16 2.84 54.00 12.69
CA PHE A 16 2.50 54.49 11.36
C PHE A 16 1.99 53.27 10.53
N SER A 17 0.68 53.11 10.47
CA SER A 17 0.03 52.09 9.65
C SER A 17 0.13 52.50 8.18
N LEU A 18 1.12 51.95 7.47
CA LEU A 18 1.13 51.96 6.00
C LEU A 18 0.15 50.90 5.53
N PHE A 19 -1.06 51.30 5.16
CA PHE A 19 -1.93 50.47 4.34
C PHE A 19 -1.36 50.48 2.92
N THR A 20 -0.56 49.46 2.60
CA THR A 20 -0.29 49.10 1.21
C THR A 20 -1.48 48.23 0.76
N THR A 21 -2.41 48.81 0.04
CA THR A 21 -3.37 48.05 -0.77
C THR A 21 -2.56 47.46 -1.92
N SER A 22 -1.96 46.29 -1.68
CA SER A 22 -1.54 45.41 -2.77
C SER A 22 -2.79 44.77 -3.34
N CYS A 23 -3.26 45.25 -4.47
CA CYS A 23 -4.11 44.48 -5.36
C CYS A 23 -3.19 43.46 -5.98
N ASP A 24 -3.00 42.33 -5.28
CA ASP A 24 -2.42 41.14 -5.85
C ASP A 24 -3.54 40.39 -6.58
N ASN A 25 -3.68 40.67 -7.89
CA ASN A 25 -4.45 39.84 -8.79
C ASN A 25 -3.62 38.58 -9.09
N ASN A 26 -3.32 37.80 -8.07
CA ASN A 26 -2.94 36.41 -8.23
C ASN A 26 -4.23 35.61 -8.38
N ASP A 27 -4.74 35.57 -9.62
CA ASP A 27 -5.58 34.49 -10.09
C ASP A 27 -4.70 33.20 -10.19
N GLU A 28 -4.12 32.77 -9.06
CA GLU A 28 -3.65 31.41 -8.94
C GLU A 28 -4.91 30.54 -9.14
N PRO A 29 -4.88 29.62 -10.12
CA PRO A 29 -6.02 28.72 -10.30
C PRO A 29 -6.30 28.07 -8.96
N ASN A 30 -7.53 28.22 -8.46
CA ASN A 30 -7.95 27.62 -7.19
C ASN A 30 -8.07 26.11 -7.37
N VAL A 31 -6.91 25.45 -7.34
CA VAL A 31 -6.77 24.01 -7.51
C VAL A 31 -7.20 23.35 -6.21
N SER A 32 -8.03 22.33 -6.29
CA SER A 32 -8.45 21.56 -5.12
C SER A 32 -7.26 20.77 -4.54
N LYS A 33 -7.31 20.52 -3.21
CA LYS A 33 -6.30 19.66 -2.57
C LYS A 33 -6.36 18.25 -3.14
N PRO A 34 -5.23 17.53 -3.15
CA PRO A 34 -5.22 16.12 -3.50
C PRO A 34 -6.22 15.30 -2.67
N VAL A 35 -6.77 14.26 -3.29
CA VAL A 35 -7.62 13.26 -2.63
C VAL A 35 -6.96 11.90 -2.80
N ALA A 36 -7.05 11.06 -1.78
CA ALA A 36 -6.70 9.65 -1.86
C ALA A 36 -7.78 8.80 -1.23
N THR A 37 -8.04 7.65 -1.84
CA THR A 37 -8.85 6.59 -1.26
C THR A 37 -7.95 5.38 -1.15
N LEU A 38 -7.55 5.01 0.07
CA LEU A 38 -6.80 3.79 0.32
C LEU A 38 -7.77 2.61 0.22
N ALA A 39 -7.63 1.83 -0.84
CA ALA A 39 -8.42 0.63 -1.07
C ALA A 39 -7.93 -0.49 -0.14
N GLU A 40 -6.61 -0.67 -0.09
CA GLU A 40 -6.00 -1.70 0.73
C GLU A 40 -4.85 -1.16 1.58
N VAL A 41 -4.84 -1.58 2.83
CA VAL A 41 -3.76 -1.43 3.80
C VAL A 41 -3.51 -2.81 4.40
N GLY A 42 -2.39 -3.44 4.04
CA GLY A 42 -2.21 -4.88 4.22
C GLY A 42 -3.09 -5.66 3.24
N GLU A 43 -2.80 -6.91 3.08
CA GLU A 43 -3.49 -7.81 2.16
C GLU A 43 -4.98 -7.88 2.46
N GLU A 44 -5.83 -7.88 1.41
CA GLU A 44 -7.29 -7.84 1.53
C GLU A 44 -7.80 -6.76 2.49
N ASN A 45 -7.09 -5.65 2.57
CA ASN A 45 -7.39 -4.55 3.49
C ASN A 45 -7.48 -4.99 4.97
N SER A 46 -6.74 -6.01 5.35
CA SER A 46 -6.71 -6.58 6.71
C SER A 46 -6.21 -5.59 7.76
N LYS A 47 -5.51 -4.53 7.34
CA LYS A 47 -4.81 -3.56 8.21
C LYS A 47 -3.79 -4.24 9.12
N THR A 48 -3.18 -5.30 8.60
CA THR A 48 -2.11 -6.04 9.25
C THR A 48 -0.87 -6.09 8.38
N ALA A 49 0.28 -6.22 9.01
CA ALA A 49 1.56 -6.49 8.36
C ALA A 49 2.37 -7.42 9.26
N THR A 50 3.33 -8.15 8.70
CA THR A 50 4.20 -9.04 9.46
C THR A 50 5.63 -8.52 9.43
N ALA A 51 6.29 -8.44 10.57
CA ALA A 51 7.69 -8.07 10.65
C ALA A 51 8.55 -9.05 9.84
N GLY A 52 9.44 -8.51 8.99
CA GLY A 52 10.25 -9.30 8.06
C GLY A 52 9.58 -9.63 6.72
N LYS A 53 8.34 -9.19 6.51
CA LYS A 53 7.59 -9.26 5.26
C LYS A 53 7.32 -7.85 4.74
N ASP A 54 6.83 -7.75 3.54
CA ASP A 54 6.30 -6.51 3.00
C ASP A 54 4.83 -6.30 3.41
N MET A 55 4.38 -5.09 3.25
CA MET A 55 3.01 -4.66 3.46
C MET A 55 2.46 -4.16 2.13
N HIS A 56 1.40 -4.78 1.65
CA HIS A 56 0.65 -4.30 0.50
C HIS A 56 -0.05 -2.97 0.82
N LEU A 57 0.07 -2.00 -0.07
CA LEU A 57 -0.61 -0.71 0.04
C LEU A 57 -1.12 -0.26 -1.32
N GLU A 58 -2.45 -0.19 -1.43
CA GLU A 58 -3.10 0.25 -2.66
C GLU A 58 -4.10 1.38 -2.41
N GLY A 59 -4.24 2.27 -3.41
CA GLY A 59 -5.21 3.35 -3.36
C GLY A 59 -5.28 4.18 -4.63
N ASN A 60 -6.42 4.83 -4.82
CA ASN A 60 -6.63 5.75 -5.92
C ASN A 60 -6.31 7.17 -5.49
N LEU A 61 -5.51 7.85 -6.29
CA LEU A 61 -5.04 9.21 -6.05
C LEU A 61 -5.57 10.15 -7.12
N GLU A 62 -6.09 11.29 -6.69
CA GLU A 62 -6.50 12.39 -7.56
C GLU A 62 -5.88 13.69 -7.08
N ALA A 63 -5.24 14.44 -8.00
CA ALA A 63 -4.64 15.73 -7.71
C ALA A 63 -4.80 16.68 -8.90
N GLU A 64 -5.73 17.61 -8.81
CA GLU A 64 -5.97 18.60 -9.86
C GLU A 64 -4.70 19.39 -10.19
N GLY A 65 -3.87 19.70 -9.17
CA GLY A 65 -2.57 20.36 -9.27
C GLY A 65 -1.41 19.47 -9.72
N LEU A 66 -1.65 18.23 -10.16
CA LEU A 66 -0.65 17.20 -10.46
C LEU A 66 0.13 16.74 -9.22
N ILE A 67 0.25 15.44 -9.05
CA ILE A 67 1.01 14.86 -7.93
C ILE A 67 2.48 15.28 -8.03
N ALA A 68 3.02 15.85 -6.97
CA ALA A 68 4.42 16.23 -6.85
C ALA A 68 5.19 15.31 -5.92
N ARG A 69 4.52 14.75 -4.90
CA ARG A 69 5.14 13.90 -3.90
C ARG A 69 4.09 13.02 -3.22
N ILE A 70 4.49 11.80 -2.90
CA ILE A 70 3.76 10.88 -2.05
C ILE A 70 4.68 10.46 -0.91
N ASP A 71 4.19 10.48 0.32
CA ASP A 71 4.92 10.02 1.50
C ASP A 71 4.09 8.97 2.24
N VAL A 72 4.76 7.88 2.62
CA VAL A 72 4.20 6.85 3.49
C VAL A 72 5.06 6.74 4.74
N ALA A 73 4.45 6.85 5.88
CA ALA A 73 5.09 6.65 7.18
C ALA A 73 4.26 5.69 8.04
N VAL A 74 4.94 4.78 8.73
CA VAL A 74 4.33 3.93 9.76
C VAL A 74 5.02 4.24 11.09
N THR A 75 4.24 4.68 12.06
CA THR A 75 4.72 5.05 13.39
C THR A 75 3.97 4.28 14.46
N SER A 76 4.62 3.99 15.59
CA SER A 76 3.96 3.43 16.77
C SER A 76 2.77 4.32 17.19
N ALA A 77 1.79 3.73 17.87
CA ALA A 77 0.57 4.45 18.28
C ALA A 77 0.85 5.68 19.17
N ASP A 78 1.94 5.67 19.92
CA ASP A 78 2.42 6.80 20.72
C ASP A 78 3.21 7.85 19.91
N GLY A 79 3.48 7.58 18.62
CA GLY A 79 4.22 8.45 17.71
C GLY A 79 5.73 8.53 17.95
N LEU A 80 6.28 7.72 18.86
CA LEU A 80 7.70 7.81 19.25
C LEU A 80 8.63 7.03 18.34
N THR A 81 8.14 5.95 17.73
CA THR A 81 8.95 5.07 16.86
C THR A 81 8.42 5.10 15.44
N SER A 82 9.28 5.42 14.47
CA SER A 82 8.99 5.31 13.05
C SER A 82 9.64 4.03 12.51
N VAL A 83 8.84 3.15 11.92
CA VAL A 83 9.32 1.87 11.36
C VAL A 83 9.34 1.88 9.82
N VAL A 84 8.56 2.78 9.20
CA VAL A 84 8.59 3.04 7.76
C VAL A 84 8.60 4.54 7.52
N ALA A 85 9.43 4.99 6.56
CA ALA A 85 9.43 6.34 6.02
C ALA A 85 9.88 6.25 4.55
N LYS A 86 8.92 6.19 3.62
CA LYS A 86 9.17 6.15 2.17
C LYS A 86 8.59 7.38 1.49
N SER A 87 9.24 7.83 0.42
CA SER A 87 8.80 8.99 -0.37
C SER A 87 9.01 8.71 -1.86
N TRP A 88 8.03 9.10 -2.66
CA TRP A 88 8.11 9.10 -4.12
C TRP A 88 8.06 10.55 -4.61
N THR A 89 9.10 10.99 -5.28
CA THR A 89 9.27 12.35 -5.86
C THR A 89 9.51 12.32 -7.35
N ASP A 90 9.60 11.13 -7.94
CA ASP A 90 9.73 10.85 -9.37
C ASP A 90 9.03 9.53 -9.72
N GLY A 91 9.12 9.11 -11.00
CA GLY A 91 8.57 7.84 -11.46
C GLY A 91 7.08 7.91 -11.83
N LYS A 92 6.44 6.73 -11.84
CA LYS A 92 5.11 6.49 -12.44
C LYS A 92 3.97 7.30 -11.83
N TYR A 93 4.10 7.71 -10.58
CA TYR A 93 3.05 8.41 -9.84
C TYR A 93 3.14 9.92 -9.92
N ILE A 94 4.27 10.47 -10.38
CA ILE A 94 4.58 11.90 -10.27
C ILE A 94 4.29 12.63 -11.57
N GLY A 95 3.71 13.83 -11.46
CA GLY A 95 3.36 14.68 -12.59
C GLY A 95 2.04 14.30 -13.28
N VAL A 96 1.26 13.40 -12.70
CA VAL A 96 -0.05 12.98 -13.20
C VAL A 96 -1.18 13.55 -12.34
N ARG A 97 -2.41 13.57 -12.88
CA ARG A 97 -3.61 14.00 -12.13
C ARG A 97 -4.22 12.87 -11.35
N ASN A 98 -4.28 11.69 -11.96
CA ASN A 98 -4.92 10.51 -11.40
C ASN A 98 -4.00 9.33 -11.58
N THR A 99 -3.91 8.49 -10.56
CA THR A 99 -3.16 7.23 -10.61
C THR A 99 -3.66 6.28 -9.55
N THR A 100 -3.52 4.99 -9.80
CA THR A 100 -3.56 3.97 -8.75
C THR A 100 -2.16 3.84 -8.18
N PHE A 101 -2.04 4.09 -6.88
CA PHE A 101 -0.84 3.82 -6.10
C PHE A 101 -0.89 2.37 -5.67
N HIS A 102 0.14 1.60 -5.99
CA HIS A 102 0.25 0.20 -5.64
C HIS A 102 1.72 -0.08 -5.35
N GLU A 103 2.04 -0.39 -4.12
CA GLU A 103 3.40 -0.63 -3.65
C GLU A 103 3.45 -1.65 -2.52
N HIS A 104 4.52 -2.44 -2.53
CA HIS A 104 4.92 -3.32 -1.45
C HIS A 104 5.98 -2.62 -0.61
N ILE A 105 5.71 -2.53 0.69
CA ILE A 105 6.54 -1.76 1.62
C ILE A 105 7.13 -2.68 2.68
N ASP A 106 8.43 -2.94 2.61
CA ASP A 106 9.13 -3.80 3.55
C ASP A 106 8.97 -3.32 5.00
N ILE A 107 8.58 -4.22 5.87
CA ILE A 107 8.59 -4.05 7.33
C ILE A 107 9.81 -4.78 7.88
N SER A 108 10.71 -4.07 8.54
CA SER A 108 11.92 -4.69 9.11
C SER A 108 11.56 -5.85 10.04
N SER A 109 12.33 -6.95 9.98
CA SER A 109 12.20 -8.09 10.89
C SER A 109 12.42 -7.73 12.37
N GLU A 110 13.09 -6.60 12.63
CA GLU A 110 13.32 -6.08 13.99
C GLU A 110 12.14 -5.25 14.52
N THR A 111 11.09 -5.04 13.70
CA THR A 111 9.91 -4.27 14.11
C THR A 111 9.14 -5.04 15.18
N ALA A 112 8.90 -4.41 16.31
CA ALA A 112 8.13 -5.02 17.39
C ALA A 112 6.66 -5.18 16.99
N ALA A 113 6.05 -6.30 17.39
CA ALA A 113 4.61 -6.47 17.25
C ALA A 113 3.84 -5.41 18.06
N GLY A 114 2.74 -4.91 17.53
CA GLY A 114 1.94 -3.88 18.21
C GLY A 114 1.03 -3.10 17.26
N GLU A 115 0.41 -2.07 17.83
CA GLU A 115 -0.46 -1.15 17.10
C GLU A 115 0.35 0.04 16.57
N TYR A 116 0.14 0.34 15.29
CA TYR A 116 0.80 1.39 14.56
C TYR A 116 -0.21 2.27 13.83
N VAL A 117 0.24 3.41 13.35
CA VAL A 117 -0.53 4.30 12.49
C VAL A 117 0.21 4.46 11.17
N LEU A 118 -0.42 4.04 10.09
CA LEU A 118 -0.01 4.37 8.74
C LEU A 118 -0.48 5.78 8.44
N THR A 119 0.43 6.62 7.97
CA THR A 119 0.16 7.98 7.49
C THR A 119 0.57 8.05 6.03
N PHE A 120 -0.40 8.35 5.18
CA PHE A 120 -0.23 8.51 3.74
C PHE A 120 -0.47 9.97 3.38
N THR A 121 0.52 10.62 2.77
CA THR A 121 0.45 12.05 2.41
C THR A 121 0.66 12.22 0.92
N VAL A 122 -0.25 12.94 0.28
CA VAL A 122 -0.12 13.32 -1.13
C VAL A 122 0.04 14.83 -1.21
N THR A 123 1.07 15.30 -1.90
CA THR A 123 1.35 16.71 -2.14
C THR A 123 1.32 16.99 -3.65
N ASP A 124 0.66 18.05 -4.07
CA ASP A 124 0.59 18.49 -5.46
C ASP A 124 1.69 19.53 -5.81
N LYS A 125 1.78 19.88 -7.10
CA LYS A 125 2.74 20.89 -7.57
C LYS A 125 2.39 22.33 -7.13
N ALA A 126 1.16 22.58 -6.67
CA ALA A 126 0.76 23.84 -6.05
C ALA A 126 1.18 23.92 -4.58
N GLY A 127 1.80 22.84 -4.03
CA GLY A 127 2.24 22.76 -2.64
C GLY A 127 1.12 22.43 -1.66
N GLN A 128 -0.07 22.05 -2.14
CA GLN A 128 -1.16 21.64 -1.27
C GLN A 128 -0.98 20.16 -0.90
N SER A 129 -1.29 19.82 0.34
CA SER A 129 -1.16 18.45 0.82
C SER A 129 -2.45 17.96 1.47
N SER A 130 -2.70 16.66 1.35
CA SER A 130 -3.72 15.94 2.09
C SER A 130 -3.10 14.75 2.80
N VAL A 131 -3.57 14.47 4.01
CA VAL A 131 -3.05 13.41 4.88
C VAL A 131 -4.17 12.43 5.18
N PHE A 132 -3.90 11.17 4.95
CA PHE A 132 -4.80 10.05 5.20
C PHE A 132 -4.14 9.14 6.23
N LYS A 133 -4.93 8.57 7.14
CA LYS A 133 -4.43 7.69 8.19
C LYS A 133 -5.25 6.41 8.26
N SER A 134 -4.55 5.31 8.54
CA SER A 134 -5.15 4.02 8.87
C SER A 134 -4.50 3.45 10.12
N SER A 135 -5.24 2.67 10.88
CA SER A 135 -4.64 1.76 11.86
C SER A 135 -3.85 0.69 11.10
N LEU A 136 -2.78 0.21 11.69
CA LEU A 136 -2.00 -0.92 11.19
C LEU A 136 -1.55 -1.74 12.39
N LYS A 137 -1.84 -3.04 12.39
CA LYS A 137 -1.32 -3.97 13.38
C LYS A 137 -0.11 -4.69 12.79
N ILE A 138 1.04 -4.57 13.42
CA ILE A 138 2.23 -5.36 13.04
C ILE A 138 2.32 -6.58 13.94
N THR A 139 2.50 -7.76 13.33
CA THR A 139 2.67 -9.05 14.00
C THR A 139 4.09 -9.57 13.80
N THR A 140 4.53 -10.49 14.64
CA THR A 140 5.73 -11.28 14.38
C THR A 140 5.39 -12.49 13.52
N PRO A 141 6.33 -12.99 12.69
CA PRO A 141 6.16 -14.27 12.03
C PRO A 141 5.84 -15.38 13.04
N VAL A 142 4.91 -16.24 12.69
CA VAL A 142 4.61 -17.43 13.49
C VAL A 142 5.52 -18.56 13.02
N GLU A 143 6.24 -19.19 13.95
CA GLU A 143 7.12 -20.31 13.63
C GLU A 143 6.28 -21.48 13.07
N GLY A 144 6.69 -22.01 11.93
CA GLY A 144 5.97 -23.08 11.25
C GLY A 144 4.81 -22.64 10.36
N SER A 145 4.61 -21.33 10.16
CA SER A 145 3.72 -20.84 9.11
C SER A 145 4.13 -21.37 7.74
N PRO A 146 3.19 -21.49 6.79
CA PRO A 146 3.52 -21.90 5.43
C PRO A 146 4.57 -20.98 4.79
N GLU A 147 5.45 -21.57 3.97
CA GLU A 147 6.37 -20.88 3.09
C GLU A 147 6.00 -21.20 1.65
N ILE A 148 6.01 -20.20 0.78
CA ILE A 148 5.62 -20.30 -0.62
C ILE A 148 6.74 -19.73 -1.47
N THR A 149 7.04 -20.41 -2.58
CA THR A 149 7.93 -19.88 -3.62
C THR A 149 7.25 -20.11 -4.97
N ILE A 150 6.71 -19.04 -5.57
CA ILE A 150 6.12 -19.11 -6.91
C ILE A 150 7.24 -19.23 -7.93
N THR A 151 7.23 -20.31 -8.72
CA THR A 151 8.29 -20.64 -9.65
C THR A 151 7.94 -20.30 -11.09
N GLU A 152 6.64 -20.36 -11.46
CA GLU A 152 6.18 -20.02 -12.80
C GLU A 152 4.79 -19.40 -12.76
N THR A 153 4.60 -18.32 -13.55
CA THR A 153 3.31 -17.65 -13.76
C THR A 153 3.12 -17.37 -15.25
N GLY A 154 2.10 -18.01 -15.84
CA GLY A 154 1.92 -18.05 -17.30
C GLY A 154 2.95 -18.95 -17.98
N GLU A 155 2.65 -19.42 -19.18
CA GLU A 155 3.52 -20.31 -19.97
C GLU A 155 4.93 -19.73 -20.08
N SER A 156 5.96 -20.50 -19.68
CA SER A 156 7.36 -20.08 -19.65
C SER A 156 7.60 -18.81 -18.84
N ASN A 157 6.88 -18.65 -17.74
CA ASN A 157 6.91 -17.48 -16.85
C ASN A 157 6.64 -16.14 -17.57
N SER A 158 5.77 -16.18 -18.59
CA SER A 158 5.43 -15.00 -19.40
C SER A 158 4.59 -13.96 -18.69
N LYS A 159 3.96 -14.34 -17.58
CA LYS A 159 2.96 -13.53 -16.86
C LYS A 159 1.81 -13.05 -17.78
N THR A 160 1.42 -13.89 -18.74
CA THR A 160 0.34 -13.56 -19.69
C THR A 160 -0.71 -14.66 -19.73
N ALA A 161 -1.96 -14.26 -19.97
CA ALA A 161 -3.06 -15.17 -20.24
C ALA A 161 -4.08 -14.53 -21.19
N VAL A 162 -5.00 -15.37 -21.72
CA VAL A 162 -6.11 -14.91 -22.57
C VAL A 162 -7.42 -15.17 -21.83
N ALA A 163 -8.32 -14.20 -21.82
CA ALA A 163 -9.66 -14.37 -21.27
C ALA A 163 -10.39 -15.54 -21.97
N GLY A 164 -10.94 -16.47 -21.20
CA GLY A 164 -11.51 -17.72 -21.70
C GLY A 164 -10.50 -18.84 -21.94
N GLY A 165 -9.21 -18.59 -21.71
CA GLY A 165 -8.13 -19.59 -21.76
C GLY A 165 -7.72 -20.06 -20.38
N GLU A 166 -6.48 -20.51 -20.29
CA GLU A 166 -5.86 -20.98 -19.03
C GLU A 166 -4.56 -20.19 -18.77
N MET A 167 -4.21 -20.06 -17.52
CA MET A 167 -2.93 -19.53 -17.07
C MET A 167 -2.20 -20.58 -16.23
N HIS A 168 -1.01 -20.94 -16.64
CA HIS A 168 -0.16 -21.87 -15.92
C HIS A 168 0.36 -21.22 -14.62
N LEU A 169 0.35 -21.96 -13.52
CA LEU A 169 0.88 -21.50 -12.23
C LEU A 169 1.59 -22.64 -11.51
N GLU A 170 2.85 -22.42 -11.15
CA GLU A 170 3.65 -23.34 -10.35
C GLU A 170 4.20 -22.66 -9.09
N ALA A 171 4.19 -23.40 -7.98
CA ALA A 171 4.77 -22.99 -6.71
C ALA A 171 5.28 -24.17 -5.90
N GLU A 172 6.35 -23.95 -5.15
CA GLU A 172 6.80 -24.85 -4.08
C GLU A 172 6.21 -24.36 -2.75
N ILE A 173 5.60 -25.29 -2.01
CA ILE A 173 4.95 -25.02 -0.73
C ILE A 173 5.59 -25.88 0.35
N SER A 174 5.95 -25.25 1.48
CA SER A 174 6.34 -25.93 2.72
C SER A 174 5.37 -25.48 3.82
N ALA A 175 4.64 -26.43 4.42
CA ALA A 175 3.66 -26.17 5.48
C ALA A 175 3.81 -27.24 6.59
N PRO A 176 4.73 -27.03 7.55
CA PRO A 176 5.01 -28.02 8.61
C PRO A 176 3.78 -28.50 9.37
N ASN A 177 2.79 -27.62 9.54
CA ASN A 177 1.50 -27.91 10.21
C ASN A 177 0.42 -28.43 9.24
N LYS A 178 0.81 -28.86 8.04
CA LYS A 178 -0.05 -29.40 6.97
C LYS A 178 -0.90 -28.33 6.28
N ILE A 179 -1.01 -28.43 4.99
CA ILE A 179 -1.86 -27.57 4.16
C ILE A 179 -3.32 -27.83 4.50
N ALA A 180 -4.07 -26.82 4.89
CA ALA A 180 -5.51 -26.86 5.09
C ALA A 180 -6.28 -26.20 3.95
N GLU A 181 -5.72 -25.17 3.32
CA GLU A 181 -6.32 -24.46 2.20
C GLU A 181 -5.23 -23.88 1.29
N ILE A 182 -5.50 -23.87 -0.01
CA ILE A 182 -4.77 -23.10 -1.00
C ILE A 182 -5.78 -22.27 -1.76
N GLU A 183 -5.57 -20.97 -1.81
CA GLU A 183 -6.38 -20.02 -2.54
C GLU A 183 -5.51 -19.21 -3.49
N VAL A 184 -6.01 -18.99 -4.70
CA VAL A 184 -5.38 -18.11 -5.69
C VAL A 184 -6.39 -17.10 -6.14
N GLU A 185 -6.06 -15.82 -6.04
CA GLU A 185 -6.90 -14.72 -6.49
C GLU A 185 -6.23 -13.98 -7.64
N LEU A 186 -6.98 -13.69 -8.70
CA LEU A 186 -6.61 -12.78 -9.78
C LEU A 186 -7.36 -11.48 -9.60
N HIS A 187 -6.66 -10.40 -9.38
CA HIS A 187 -7.22 -9.09 -9.11
C HIS A 187 -6.82 -8.05 -10.16
N ASN A 188 -7.81 -7.27 -10.64
CA ASN A 188 -7.61 -6.11 -11.52
C ASN A 188 -8.30 -4.89 -10.91
N THR A 189 -7.58 -4.11 -10.13
CA THR A 189 -8.07 -2.92 -9.46
C THR A 189 -8.67 -1.88 -10.41
N ALA A 190 -8.06 -1.70 -11.58
CA ALA A 190 -8.52 -0.69 -12.55
C ALA A 190 -9.91 -1.01 -13.12
N ALA A 191 -10.30 -2.30 -13.13
CA ALA A 191 -11.57 -2.78 -13.62
C ALA A 191 -12.54 -3.19 -12.49
N ASP A 192 -12.12 -3.09 -11.22
CA ASP A 192 -12.86 -3.60 -10.06
C ASP A 192 -13.30 -5.05 -10.28
N TYR A 193 -12.33 -5.88 -10.66
CA TYR A 193 -12.57 -7.29 -11.03
C TYR A 193 -11.67 -8.20 -10.22
N GLU A 194 -12.27 -9.25 -9.67
CA GLU A 194 -11.62 -10.26 -8.85
C GLU A 194 -12.10 -11.65 -9.28
N LYS A 195 -11.20 -12.63 -9.23
CA LYS A 195 -11.51 -14.03 -9.46
C LYS A 195 -10.71 -14.93 -8.54
N GLU A 196 -11.42 -15.63 -7.68
CA GLU A 196 -10.88 -16.57 -6.69
C GLU A 196 -10.91 -18.02 -7.22
N PHE A 197 -9.85 -18.78 -6.91
CA PHE A 197 -9.70 -20.22 -7.17
C PHE A 197 -9.32 -20.93 -5.88
N LYS A 198 -10.17 -21.84 -5.41
CA LYS A 198 -9.87 -22.64 -4.21
C LYS A 198 -9.51 -24.07 -4.60
N TYR A 199 -8.41 -24.53 -4.04
CA TYR A 199 -7.91 -25.88 -4.28
C TYR A 199 -8.17 -26.78 -3.09
N THR A 200 -8.89 -27.85 -3.37
CA THR A 200 -9.22 -28.91 -2.41
C THR A 200 -8.72 -30.26 -2.93
N GLY A 201 -8.43 -31.18 -2.04
CA GLY A 201 -8.08 -32.56 -2.44
C GLY A 201 -6.58 -32.83 -2.38
N LYS A 202 -5.89 -32.95 -3.52
CA LYS A 202 -4.53 -33.52 -3.59
C LYS A 202 -3.44 -32.84 -2.76
N TYR A 203 -3.63 -31.60 -2.39
CA TYR A 203 -2.65 -30.82 -1.62
C TYR A 203 -2.95 -30.82 -0.12
N LEU A 204 -4.20 -31.04 0.27
CA LEU A 204 -4.62 -30.92 1.67
C LEU A 204 -4.07 -32.05 2.53
N GLY A 205 -3.58 -31.67 3.71
CA GLY A 205 -3.00 -32.59 4.68
C GLY A 205 -1.51 -32.89 4.47
N GLU A 206 -0.94 -32.44 3.36
CA GLU A 206 0.50 -32.57 3.07
C GLU A 206 1.30 -31.51 3.83
N THR A 207 2.54 -31.81 4.17
CA THR A 207 3.48 -30.88 4.78
C THR A 207 4.36 -30.14 3.77
N SER A 208 4.31 -30.55 2.51
CA SER A 208 4.94 -29.89 1.37
C SER A 208 4.21 -30.26 0.10
N ALA A 209 4.20 -29.38 -0.88
CA ALA A 209 3.59 -29.65 -2.17
C ALA A 209 4.30 -28.88 -3.28
N HIS A 210 4.45 -29.56 -4.42
CA HIS A 210 4.67 -28.90 -5.70
C HIS A 210 3.31 -28.59 -6.29
N PHE A 211 2.89 -27.33 -6.21
CA PHE A 211 1.67 -26.84 -6.79
C PHE A 211 1.88 -26.63 -8.30
N HIS A 212 1.06 -27.29 -9.11
CA HIS A 212 1.11 -27.17 -10.56
C HIS A 212 -0.33 -27.25 -11.08
N GLU A 213 -0.86 -26.12 -11.49
CA GLU A 213 -2.24 -25.97 -11.95
C GLU A 213 -2.36 -25.05 -13.16
N HIS A 214 -3.44 -25.24 -13.91
CA HIS A 214 -3.88 -24.34 -14.96
C HIS A 214 -5.14 -23.62 -14.48
N LEU A 215 -5.02 -22.32 -14.21
CA LEU A 215 -6.13 -21.47 -13.79
C LEU A 215 -7.03 -21.17 -14.99
N ALA A 216 -8.29 -21.56 -14.91
CA ALA A 216 -9.26 -21.24 -15.96
C ALA A 216 -9.64 -19.75 -15.91
N VAL A 217 -9.01 -18.92 -16.71
CA VAL A 217 -9.30 -17.49 -16.77
C VAL A 217 -10.70 -17.25 -17.35
N PRO A 218 -11.63 -16.60 -16.63
CA PRO A 218 -12.99 -16.40 -17.13
C PRO A 218 -13.01 -15.62 -18.47
N ALA A 219 -13.95 -16.00 -19.35
CA ALA A 219 -14.09 -15.35 -20.66
C ALA A 219 -14.53 -13.89 -20.57
N ASP A 220 -15.17 -13.50 -19.48
CA ASP A 220 -15.61 -12.15 -19.17
C ASP A 220 -14.53 -11.32 -18.45
N ALA A 221 -13.40 -11.94 -18.04
CA ALA A 221 -12.30 -11.22 -17.41
C ALA A 221 -11.88 -9.99 -18.27
N PRO A 222 -11.89 -8.78 -17.73
CA PRO A 222 -11.46 -7.58 -18.45
C PRO A 222 -10.02 -7.72 -18.97
N ALA A 223 -9.74 -7.21 -20.17
CA ALA A 223 -8.36 -7.10 -20.62
C ALA A 223 -7.63 -6.03 -19.78
N GLY A 224 -6.41 -6.30 -19.36
CA GLY A 224 -5.66 -5.35 -18.54
C GLY A 224 -4.54 -5.99 -17.72
N LYS A 225 -4.04 -5.19 -16.79
CA LYS A 225 -3.04 -5.63 -15.82
C LYS A 225 -3.72 -6.22 -14.61
N TYR A 226 -3.16 -7.33 -14.16
CA TYR A 226 -3.59 -8.04 -12.96
C TYR A 226 -2.41 -8.26 -12.03
N HIS A 227 -2.69 -8.48 -10.78
CA HIS A 227 -1.83 -9.16 -9.83
C HIS A 227 -2.52 -10.43 -9.33
N LEU A 228 -1.75 -11.34 -8.80
CA LEU A 228 -2.20 -12.62 -8.29
C LEU A 228 -1.75 -12.75 -6.84
N HIS A 229 -2.67 -13.06 -5.95
CA HIS A 229 -2.40 -13.47 -4.59
C HIS A 229 -2.45 -14.98 -4.50
N PHE A 230 -1.39 -15.60 -3.99
CA PHE A 230 -1.31 -17.04 -3.73
C PHE A 230 -1.24 -17.25 -2.23
N THR A 231 -2.31 -17.73 -1.64
CA THR A 231 -2.45 -17.90 -0.19
C THR A 231 -2.46 -19.37 0.19
N VAL A 232 -1.65 -19.74 1.17
CA VAL A 232 -1.68 -21.06 1.81
C VAL A 232 -2.00 -20.89 3.28
N THR A 233 -3.02 -21.61 3.75
CA THR A 233 -3.38 -21.71 5.16
C THR A 233 -3.08 -23.09 5.68
N ASP A 234 -2.44 -23.19 6.84
CA ASP A 234 -2.14 -24.47 7.50
C ASP A 234 -3.29 -24.95 8.43
N ALA A 235 -3.15 -26.16 8.96
CA ALA A 235 -4.17 -26.74 9.85
C ALA A 235 -4.25 -26.06 11.23
N GLU A 236 -3.30 -25.21 11.60
CA GLU A 236 -3.34 -24.38 12.80
C GLU A 236 -3.96 -23.01 12.55
N GLY A 237 -4.28 -22.69 11.27
CA GLY A 237 -4.88 -21.43 10.84
C GLY A 237 -3.86 -20.33 10.56
N ASN A 238 -2.56 -20.65 10.44
CA ASN A 238 -1.57 -19.69 10.01
C ASN A 238 -1.60 -19.59 8.48
N SER A 239 -1.62 -18.37 7.95
CA SER A 239 -1.65 -18.12 6.52
C SER A 239 -0.38 -17.38 6.07
N THR A 240 0.05 -17.68 4.86
CA THR A 240 1.05 -16.91 4.13
C THR A 240 0.53 -16.66 2.73
N THR A 241 0.70 -15.43 2.26
CA THR A 241 0.37 -15.04 0.90
C THR A 241 1.65 -14.57 0.20
N GLU A 242 1.80 -14.94 -1.06
CA GLU A 242 2.82 -14.42 -1.98
C GLU A 242 2.12 -13.79 -3.18
N GLU A 243 2.60 -12.64 -3.62
CA GLU A 243 2.00 -11.90 -4.72
C GLU A 243 2.84 -11.95 -5.99
N VAL A 244 2.18 -11.98 -7.14
CA VAL A 244 2.80 -11.82 -8.46
C VAL A 244 2.19 -10.61 -9.15
N GLU A 245 2.99 -9.58 -9.32
CA GLU A 245 2.62 -8.41 -10.10
C GLU A 245 2.88 -8.55 -11.60
N GLY A 246 2.21 -7.68 -12.37
CA GLY A 246 2.49 -7.47 -13.78
C GLY A 246 1.94 -8.55 -14.70
N ILE A 247 0.93 -9.28 -14.27
CA ILE A 247 0.20 -10.22 -15.12
C ILE A 247 -0.62 -9.42 -16.14
N GLN A 248 -0.59 -9.87 -17.41
CA GLN A 248 -1.35 -9.25 -18.49
C GLN A 248 -2.39 -10.21 -19.02
N ILE A 249 -3.67 -9.88 -18.87
CA ILE A 249 -4.77 -10.62 -19.49
C ILE A 249 -5.20 -9.88 -20.78
N THR A 250 -5.31 -10.63 -21.86
CA THR A 250 -5.77 -10.14 -23.18
C THR A 250 -7.12 -10.78 -23.57
N LYS A 251 -7.81 -10.22 -24.58
CA LYS A 251 -9.03 -10.81 -25.17
C LYS A 251 -8.68 -11.76 -26.27
#